data_0703e78a401c6cb38aa787839c02e7a5
#
_entry.id   0703e78a401c6cb38aa787839c02e7a5
#
_cell.length_a   1.000
_cell.length_b   1.000
_cell.length_c   1.000
_cell.angle_alpha   90.00
_cell.angle_beta   90.00
_cell.angle_gamma   90.00
#
_symmetry.space_group_name_H-M   'P 1'
#
loop_
_entity.id
_entity.type
_entity.pdbx_description
1 polymer ?
#
loop_
_entity_poly.entity_id
_entity_poly.type
_entity_poly.pdbx_seq_one_letter_code
_entity_poly.pdbx_strand_id
1 'polypeptide(L)'
;MLIVVSPAKTLDYESPLVTSRFTQPELLDHSAALITRARQLSPDQIASLMKISDKLAGLNAARFAEWQPDFTPANARQALLAFKGDVYTGLAVEDFSEADFDFAQAHLRMLSGLYGVLRPLDLMMPYRLEMGIRLDNQRGKDLYQFWGDIITEHLNKALAAQGDDVLINLASDEYFKSVRPKALQGRIITPVFKDEKNGQFKIISFYAKKARGMMARHIIKHRLTRVEQLTGFDADGYYFVPEESDANTLMFKRAEN
;
A
#
# COMPACT_ATOMS: atom_id res chain seq x y z
N MET A 1 8.28 14.39 -2.17
CA MET A 1 7.01 13.86 -1.62
C MET A 1 7.13 12.34 -1.46
N LEU A 2 6.67 11.80 -0.34
CA LEU A 2 6.54 10.36 -0.12
C LEU A 2 5.07 9.96 -0.35
N ILE A 3 4.83 8.82 -1.01
CA ILE A 3 3.49 8.33 -1.35
C ILE A 3 3.24 7.06 -0.55
N VAL A 4 2.07 6.92 0.07
CA VAL A 4 1.65 5.65 0.66
C VAL A 4 0.40 5.12 -0.03
N VAL A 5 0.39 3.80 -0.29
CA VAL A 5 -0.75 3.07 -0.87
C VAL A 5 -1.09 1.85 -0.02
N SER A 6 -2.32 1.36 -0.16
CA SER A 6 -2.71 0.07 0.42
C SER A 6 -2.14 -1.09 -0.40
N PRO A 7 -1.94 -2.26 0.23
CA PRO A 7 -1.63 -3.50 -0.49
C PRO A 7 -2.89 -4.04 -1.19
N ALA A 8 -2.78 -5.21 -1.81
CA ALA A 8 -3.90 -5.95 -2.35
C ALA A 8 -4.05 -7.32 -1.67
N LYS A 9 -5.28 -7.84 -1.64
CA LYS A 9 -5.59 -9.19 -1.14
C LYS A 9 -5.18 -10.27 -2.13
N THR A 10 -5.28 -9.96 -3.42
CA THR A 10 -4.85 -10.83 -4.52
C THR A 10 -3.39 -10.58 -4.82
N LEU A 11 -2.66 -11.65 -5.07
CA LEU A 11 -1.24 -11.62 -5.38
C LEU A 11 -0.99 -12.30 -6.72
N ASP A 12 0.04 -11.85 -7.42
CA ASP A 12 0.54 -12.39 -8.67
C ASP A 12 2.00 -12.83 -8.50
N TYR A 13 2.22 -14.14 -8.61
CA TYR A 13 3.56 -14.77 -8.56
C TYR A 13 3.90 -15.49 -9.87
N GLU A 14 3.05 -15.37 -10.90
CA GLU A 14 3.15 -16.13 -12.13
C GLU A 14 3.51 -15.27 -13.34
N SER A 15 3.00 -14.03 -13.42
CA SER A 15 3.26 -13.13 -14.56
C SER A 15 4.75 -12.85 -14.73
N PRO A 16 5.26 -12.66 -15.96
CA PRO A 16 6.64 -12.27 -16.19
C PRO A 16 7.05 -11.02 -15.41
N LEU A 17 8.28 -10.99 -14.92
CA LEU A 17 8.84 -9.81 -14.25
C LEU A 17 9.23 -8.74 -15.28
N VAL A 18 8.89 -7.50 -15.01
CA VAL A 18 9.30 -6.34 -15.83
C VAL A 18 10.64 -5.76 -15.38
N THR A 19 11.17 -6.19 -14.24
CA THR A 19 12.53 -5.91 -13.78
C THR A 19 13.04 -7.07 -12.94
N SER A 20 14.31 -7.36 -13.02
CA SER A 20 15.00 -8.35 -12.17
C SER A 20 15.60 -7.74 -10.89
N ARG A 21 15.57 -6.42 -10.75
CA ARG A 21 16.09 -5.71 -9.58
C ARG A 21 15.24 -6.01 -8.36
N PHE A 22 15.86 -6.13 -7.21
CA PHE A 22 15.14 -6.32 -5.94
C PHE A 22 15.92 -5.73 -4.76
N THR A 23 15.21 -5.54 -3.66
CA THR A 23 15.76 -5.15 -2.36
C THR A 23 15.15 -6.04 -1.27
N GLN A 24 15.72 -5.99 -0.07
CA GLN A 24 15.18 -6.72 1.08
C GLN A 24 14.30 -5.80 1.93
N PRO A 25 13.16 -6.27 2.45
CA PRO A 25 12.33 -5.50 3.39
C PRO A 25 13.10 -5.16 4.66
N GLU A 26 12.84 -4.00 5.23
CA GLU A 26 13.60 -3.50 6.37
C GLU A 26 13.02 -3.91 7.75
N LEU A 27 11.80 -4.45 7.78
CA LEU A 27 11.07 -4.76 9.02
C LEU A 27 10.82 -6.28 9.21
N LEU A 28 11.69 -7.14 8.66
CA LEU A 28 11.51 -8.60 8.67
C LEU A 28 11.51 -9.21 10.07
N ASP A 29 12.25 -8.66 11.03
CA ASP A 29 12.22 -9.14 12.42
C ASP A 29 10.82 -9.01 13.04
N HIS A 30 10.11 -7.92 12.70
CA HIS A 30 8.72 -7.73 13.12
C HIS A 30 7.79 -8.70 12.39
N SER A 31 8.00 -8.91 11.10
CA SER A 31 7.24 -9.90 10.32
C SER A 31 7.42 -11.31 10.88
N ALA A 32 8.63 -11.70 11.25
CA ALA A 32 8.92 -12.99 11.87
C ALA A 32 8.16 -13.19 13.21
N ALA A 33 8.05 -12.13 14.01
CA ALA A 33 7.27 -12.19 15.26
C ALA A 33 5.77 -12.42 14.99
N LEU A 34 5.20 -11.76 13.97
CA LEU A 34 3.81 -11.99 13.56
C LEU A 34 3.60 -13.38 12.96
N ILE A 35 4.54 -13.87 12.17
CA ILE A 35 4.50 -15.24 11.61
C ILE A 35 4.55 -16.28 12.73
N THR A 36 5.40 -16.09 13.75
CA THR A 36 5.46 -16.98 14.91
C THR A 36 4.09 -17.08 15.59
N ARG A 37 3.35 -15.98 15.71
CA ARG A 37 1.98 -15.99 16.26
C ARG A 37 0.98 -16.61 15.29
N ALA A 38 1.04 -16.26 14.01
CA ALA A 38 0.11 -16.77 13.00
C ALA A 38 0.21 -18.30 12.82
N ARG A 39 1.39 -18.88 12.94
CA ARG A 39 1.63 -20.33 12.87
C ARG A 39 0.94 -21.12 14.00
N GLN A 40 0.57 -20.49 15.10
CA GLN A 40 -0.15 -21.13 16.20
C GLN A 40 -1.65 -21.26 15.91
N LEU A 41 -2.16 -20.64 14.87
CA LEU A 41 -3.56 -20.68 14.49
C LEU A 41 -3.85 -21.89 13.61
N SER A 42 -4.92 -22.63 13.94
CA SER A 42 -5.46 -23.65 13.04
C SER A 42 -6.13 -22.98 11.82
N PRO A 43 -6.32 -23.70 10.69
CA PRO A 43 -7.07 -23.17 9.53
C PRO A 43 -8.45 -22.62 9.92
N ASP A 44 -9.19 -23.29 10.81
CA ASP A 44 -10.51 -22.84 11.28
C ASP A 44 -10.42 -21.52 12.05
N GLN A 45 -9.39 -21.36 12.87
CA GLN A 45 -9.14 -20.10 13.58
C GLN A 45 -8.77 -18.97 12.60
N ILE A 46 -7.99 -19.27 11.56
CA ILE A 46 -7.67 -18.31 10.50
C ILE A 46 -8.93 -17.95 9.72
N ALA A 47 -9.78 -18.91 9.36
CA ALA A 47 -11.05 -18.67 8.67
C ALA A 47 -11.95 -17.71 9.45
N SER A 48 -12.11 -17.98 10.75
CA SER A 48 -12.90 -17.14 11.68
C SER A 48 -12.30 -15.75 11.86
N LEU A 49 -10.99 -15.66 12.12
CA LEU A 49 -10.28 -14.40 12.39
C LEU A 49 -10.32 -13.46 11.18
N MET A 50 -10.07 -13.99 9.99
CA MET A 50 -9.97 -13.21 8.75
C MET A 50 -11.29 -13.16 7.97
N LYS A 51 -12.33 -13.88 8.41
CA LYS A 51 -13.64 -14.00 7.75
C LYS A 51 -13.50 -14.43 6.29
N ILE A 52 -12.79 -15.52 6.06
CA ILE A 52 -12.51 -16.10 4.75
C ILE A 52 -12.99 -17.54 4.67
N SER A 53 -13.10 -18.08 3.44
CA SER A 53 -13.45 -19.49 3.24
C SER A 53 -12.38 -20.44 3.74
N ASP A 54 -12.76 -21.68 4.07
CA ASP A 54 -11.84 -22.74 4.53
C ASP A 54 -10.70 -22.97 3.53
N LYS A 55 -10.99 -22.94 2.22
CA LYS A 55 -9.98 -23.03 1.18
C LYS A 55 -8.92 -21.92 1.30
N LEU A 56 -9.34 -20.68 1.50
CA LEU A 56 -8.43 -19.55 1.67
C LEU A 56 -7.71 -19.61 3.01
N ALA A 57 -8.35 -20.10 4.06
CA ALA A 57 -7.73 -20.28 5.37
C ALA A 57 -6.62 -21.34 5.31
N GLY A 58 -6.88 -22.49 4.67
CA GLY A 58 -5.88 -23.53 4.45
C GLY A 58 -4.68 -23.01 3.63
N LEU A 59 -4.93 -22.26 2.56
CA LEU A 59 -3.87 -21.63 1.77
C LEU A 59 -3.01 -20.68 2.63
N ASN A 60 -3.63 -19.86 3.50
CA ASN A 60 -2.88 -18.91 4.32
C ASN A 60 -2.15 -19.60 5.48
N ALA A 61 -2.71 -20.67 6.05
CA ALA A 61 -2.00 -21.51 7.00
C ALA A 61 -0.70 -22.10 6.39
N ALA A 62 -0.78 -22.61 5.15
CA ALA A 62 0.38 -23.07 4.41
C ALA A 62 1.41 -21.97 4.17
N ARG A 63 0.97 -20.79 3.72
CA ARG A 63 1.85 -19.62 3.52
C ARG A 63 2.57 -19.21 4.81
N PHE A 64 1.89 -19.20 5.95
CA PHE A 64 2.52 -18.90 7.23
C PHE A 64 3.52 -19.98 7.64
N ALA A 65 3.23 -21.25 7.36
CA ALA A 65 4.15 -22.36 7.64
C ALA A 65 5.41 -22.30 6.78
N GLU A 66 5.28 -21.96 5.50
CA GLU A 66 6.38 -21.88 4.51
C GLU A 66 7.23 -20.61 4.66
N TRP A 67 6.69 -19.55 5.27
CA TRP A 67 7.38 -18.26 5.36
C TRP A 67 8.73 -18.40 6.07
N GLN A 68 9.76 -17.75 5.53
CA GLN A 68 11.12 -17.69 6.10
C GLN A 68 11.72 -16.30 5.84
N PRO A 69 12.66 -15.82 6.68
CA PRO A 69 13.20 -14.46 6.54
C PRO A 69 14.22 -14.30 5.38
N ASP A 70 14.76 -15.41 4.85
CA ASP A 70 15.76 -15.39 3.79
C ASP A 70 15.09 -15.30 2.42
N PHE A 71 14.80 -14.06 1.98
CA PHE A 71 14.13 -13.82 0.70
C PHE A 71 15.12 -13.83 -0.47
N THR A 72 14.75 -14.60 -1.48
CA THR A 72 15.45 -14.66 -2.77
C THR A 72 14.43 -14.59 -3.90
N PRO A 73 14.82 -14.28 -5.14
CA PRO A 73 13.89 -14.34 -6.28
C PRO A 73 13.27 -15.73 -6.52
N ALA A 74 13.81 -16.79 -5.91
CA ALA A 74 13.25 -18.14 -6.02
C ALA A 74 12.03 -18.38 -5.10
N ASN A 75 11.93 -17.66 -3.97
CA ASN A 75 10.87 -17.84 -2.98
C ASN A 75 10.02 -16.59 -2.72
N ALA A 76 10.39 -15.46 -3.29
CA ALA A 76 9.74 -14.18 -3.07
C ALA A 76 9.72 -13.34 -4.35
N ARG A 77 8.86 -12.31 -4.37
CA ARG A 77 8.67 -11.42 -5.52
C ARG A 77 8.65 -9.96 -5.04
N GLN A 78 9.08 -9.03 -5.91
CA GLN A 78 9.03 -7.60 -5.62
C GLN A 78 7.59 -7.19 -5.28
N ALA A 79 7.41 -6.44 -4.21
CA ALA A 79 6.08 -6.09 -3.68
C ALA A 79 5.20 -5.38 -4.73
N LEU A 80 5.77 -4.43 -5.48
CA LEU A 80 5.05 -3.70 -6.52
C LEU A 80 4.56 -4.63 -7.65
N LEU A 81 5.24 -5.74 -7.92
CA LEU A 81 4.90 -6.72 -8.96
C LEU A 81 4.07 -7.88 -8.41
N ALA A 82 4.06 -8.08 -7.10
CA ALA A 82 3.32 -9.14 -6.44
C ALA A 82 1.88 -8.75 -6.11
N PHE A 83 1.62 -7.51 -5.73
CA PHE A 83 0.25 -7.06 -5.44
C PHE A 83 -0.57 -6.90 -6.72
N LYS A 84 -1.80 -7.42 -6.71
CA LYS A 84 -2.74 -7.38 -7.82
C LYS A 84 -4.13 -6.94 -7.34
N GLY A 85 -4.66 -5.87 -7.92
CA GLY A 85 -5.96 -5.31 -7.57
C GLY A 85 -6.10 -3.89 -8.11
N ASP A 86 -7.22 -3.23 -7.79
CA ASP A 86 -7.60 -1.95 -8.43
C ASP A 86 -6.53 -0.86 -8.33
N VAL A 87 -5.85 -0.71 -7.20
CA VAL A 87 -4.74 0.24 -7.03
C VAL A 87 -3.61 -0.09 -8.01
N TYR A 88 -3.23 -1.36 -8.10
CA TYR A 88 -2.11 -1.82 -8.95
C TYR A 88 -2.49 -1.83 -10.44
N THR A 89 -3.76 -2.05 -10.77
CA THR A 89 -4.30 -1.82 -12.12
C THR A 89 -4.18 -0.33 -12.51
N GLY A 90 -4.41 0.59 -11.57
CA GLY A 90 -4.21 2.01 -11.80
C GLY A 90 -2.73 2.42 -11.90
N LEU A 91 -1.85 1.78 -11.14
CA LEU A 91 -0.39 1.95 -11.24
C LEU A 91 0.17 1.49 -12.59
N ALA A 92 -0.36 0.38 -13.14
CA ALA A 92 -0.01 -0.14 -14.46
C ALA A 92 1.51 -0.15 -14.73
N VAL A 93 2.22 -0.95 -13.92
CA VAL A 93 3.70 -0.95 -13.87
C VAL A 93 4.37 -1.63 -15.05
N GLU A 94 3.60 -2.22 -15.95
CA GLU A 94 4.07 -3.03 -17.08
C GLU A 94 4.93 -2.24 -18.07
N ASP A 95 4.76 -0.92 -18.12
CA ASP A 95 5.51 -0.01 -18.97
C ASP A 95 6.49 0.89 -18.19
N PHE A 96 6.80 0.55 -16.94
CA PHE A 96 7.78 1.30 -16.16
C PHE A 96 9.18 1.07 -16.71
N SER A 97 9.88 2.18 -16.95
CA SER A 97 11.31 2.18 -17.22
C SER A 97 12.11 1.96 -15.92
N GLU A 98 13.40 1.66 -16.06
CA GLU A 98 14.29 1.58 -14.89
C GLU A 98 14.29 2.89 -14.08
N ALA A 99 14.24 4.05 -14.75
CA ALA A 99 14.13 5.34 -14.08
C ALA A 99 12.79 5.53 -13.35
N ASP A 100 11.68 4.91 -13.83
CA ASP A 100 10.40 4.89 -13.11
C ASP A 100 10.51 4.04 -11.84
N PHE A 101 11.18 2.89 -11.91
CA PHE A 101 11.46 2.06 -10.73
C PHE A 101 12.36 2.77 -9.73
N ASP A 102 13.38 3.51 -10.17
CA ASP A 102 14.24 4.30 -9.27
C ASP A 102 13.44 5.37 -8.52
N PHE A 103 12.61 6.11 -9.23
CA PHE A 103 11.74 7.12 -8.60
C PHE A 103 10.72 6.48 -7.67
N ALA A 104 10.06 5.39 -8.11
CA ALA A 104 9.11 4.68 -7.29
C ALA A 104 9.78 4.13 -6.01
N GLN A 105 10.96 3.53 -6.11
CA GLN A 105 11.69 2.98 -4.97
C GLN A 105 12.01 4.06 -3.92
N ALA A 106 12.33 5.27 -4.37
CA ALA A 106 12.58 6.40 -3.49
C ALA A 106 11.28 6.94 -2.86
N HIS A 107 10.19 7.05 -3.63
CA HIS A 107 9.02 7.86 -3.29
C HIS A 107 7.74 7.10 -2.95
N LEU A 108 7.65 5.78 -3.22
CA LEU A 108 6.45 4.98 -2.96
C LEU A 108 6.66 4.00 -1.81
N ARG A 109 5.65 3.88 -0.95
CA ARG A 109 5.59 2.88 0.13
C ARG A 109 4.25 2.17 0.10
N MET A 110 4.26 0.86 0.23
CA MET A 110 3.06 0.04 0.39
C MET A 110 2.93 -0.35 1.86
N LEU A 111 1.82 0.05 2.49
CA LEU A 111 1.51 -0.36 3.85
C LEU A 111 1.11 -1.83 3.86
N SER A 112 1.47 -2.57 4.91
CA SER A 112 1.25 -4.01 4.98
C SER A 112 0.98 -4.46 6.41
N GLY A 113 -0.03 -5.32 6.60
CA GLY A 113 -0.32 -5.91 7.91
C GLY A 113 0.82 -6.79 8.41
N LEU A 114 1.48 -7.55 7.51
CA LEU A 114 2.59 -8.44 7.86
C LEU A 114 3.96 -7.76 7.83
N TYR A 115 4.21 -6.95 6.80
CA TYR A 115 5.54 -6.36 6.56
C TYR A 115 5.67 -4.90 7.05
N GLY A 116 4.59 -4.31 7.58
CA GLY A 116 4.55 -2.91 8.02
C GLY A 116 4.62 -1.94 6.85
N VAL A 117 5.80 -1.72 6.31
CA VAL A 117 6.07 -0.87 5.15
C VAL A 117 6.97 -1.61 4.16
N LEU A 118 6.59 -1.61 2.89
CA LEU A 118 7.38 -2.15 1.79
C LEU A 118 7.72 -1.06 0.79
N ARG A 119 8.95 -1.12 0.26
CA ARG A 119 9.35 -0.38 -0.94
C ARG A 119 8.96 -1.18 -2.20
N PRO A 120 8.82 -0.55 -3.37
CA PRO A 120 8.45 -1.22 -4.62
C PRO A 120 9.22 -2.49 -4.94
N LEU A 121 10.53 -2.47 -4.78
CA LEU A 121 11.43 -3.57 -5.13
C LEU A 121 11.72 -4.53 -3.97
N ASP A 122 11.15 -4.30 -2.78
CA ASP A 122 11.32 -5.21 -1.66
C ASP A 122 10.69 -6.57 -1.99
N LEU A 123 11.47 -7.63 -1.79
CA LEU A 123 10.98 -9.00 -1.94
C LEU A 123 9.97 -9.31 -0.83
N MET A 124 8.88 -9.97 -1.19
CA MET A 124 7.92 -10.49 -0.22
C MET A 124 7.49 -11.91 -0.58
N MET A 125 7.36 -12.76 0.41
CA MET A 125 6.66 -14.03 0.27
C MET A 125 5.14 -13.82 0.29
N PRO A 126 4.35 -14.69 -0.37
CA PRO A 126 2.90 -14.55 -0.43
C PRO A 126 2.28 -14.66 0.97
N TYR A 127 1.34 -13.76 1.25
CA TYR A 127 0.62 -13.72 2.51
C TYR A 127 -0.78 -13.11 2.33
N ARG A 128 -1.61 -13.27 3.33
CA ARG A 128 -2.80 -12.46 3.54
C ARG A 128 -2.93 -12.16 5.03
N LEU A 129 -2.82 -10.90 5.38
CA LEU A 129 -3.02 -10.38 6.73
C LEU A 129 -3.34 -8.89 6.61
N GLU A 130 -4.64 -8.55 6.58
CA GLU A 130 -5.09 -7.17 6.49
C GLU A 130 -4.81 -6.42 7.79
N MET A 131 -4.53 -5.11 7.71
CA MET A 131 -4.15 -4.29 8.87
C MET A 131 -5.23 -4.23 9.95
N GLY A 132 -6.50 -4.32 9.57
CA GLY A 132 -7.64 -4.31 10.51
C GLY A 132 -7.88 -5.62 11.24
N ILE A 133 -7.11 -6.68 10.96
CA ILE A 133 -7.27 -7.99 11.63
C ILE A 133 -6.85 -7.90 13.10
N ARG A 134 -7.70 -8.44 13.96
CA ARG A 134 -7.47 -8.50 15.40
C ARG A 134 -6.61 -9.72 15.80
N LEU A 135 -5.44 -9.84 15.20
CA LEU A 135 -4.47 -10.85 15.61
C LEU A 135 -3.82 -10.40 16.93
N ASP A 136 -4.18 -11.08 18.02
CA ASP A 136 -3.52 -10.89 19.30
C ASP A 136 -2.04 -11.30 19.21
N ASN A 137 -1.19 -10.58 19.89
CA ASN A 137 0.25 -10.71 19.77
C ASN A 137 0.96 -10.21 21.04
N GLN A 138 2.27 -10.33 21.11
CA GLN A 138 3.05 -9.92 22.29
C GLN A 138 2.98 -8.41 22.61
N ARG A 139 2.55 -7.56 21.67
CA ARG A 139 2.47 -6.09 21.84
C ARG A 139 1.05 -5.59 22.00
N GLY A 140 0.02 -6.44 21.83
CA GLY A 140 -1.37 -6.02 21.98
C GLY A 140 -2.39 -6.94 21.32
N LYS A 141 -3.60 -6.42 21.14
CA LYS A 141 -4.78 -7.18 20.70
C LYS A 141 -5.01 -7.18 19.19
N ASP A 142 -4.26 -6.37 18.46
CA ASP A 142 -4.43 -6.18 17.01
C ASP A 142 -3.12 -5.70 16.37
N LEU A 143 -3.13 -5.56 15.04
CA LEU A 143 -1.96 -5.12 14.29
C LEU A 143 -1.65 -3.64 14.47
N TYR A 144 -2.62 -2.79 14.76
CA TYR A 144 -2.35 -1.37 15.05
C TYR A 144 -1.52 -1.21 16.33
N GLN A 145 -1.83 -2.01 17.36
CA GLN A 145 -1.04 -2.04 18.60
C GLN A 145 0.33 -2.70 18.37
N PHE A 146 0.38 -3.73 17.52
CA PHE A 146 1.65 -4.39 17.19
C PHE A 146 2.62 -3.42 16.52
N TRP A 147 2.18 -2.71 15.51
CA TRP A 147 3.03 -1.78 14.75
C TRP A 147 3.32 -0.50 15.53
N GLY A 148 2.41 -0.04 16.37
CA GLY A 148 2.62 1.14 17.21
C GLY A 148 3.12 2.33 16.42
N ASP A 149 4.31 2.83 16.73
CA ASP A 149 4.97 3.95 16.04
C ASP A 149 5.91 3.50 14.90
N ILE A 150 6.22 2.21 14.81
CA ILE A 150 7.25 1.66 13.91
C ILE A 150 7.03 2.08 12.46
N ILE A 151 5.80 1.98 11.95
CA ILE A 151 5.46 2.39 10.58
C ILE A 151 5.72 3.89 10.39
N THR A 152 5.28 4.72 11.34
CA THR A 152 5.43 6.17 11.27
C THR A 152 6.89 6.59 11.35
N GLU A 153 7.68 5.98 12.23
CA GLU A 153 9.12 6.22 12.33
C GLU A 153 9.85 5.85 11.04
N HIS A 154 9.42 4.75 10.41
CA HIS A 154 9.97 4.31 9.12
C HIS A 154 9.65 5.30 7.99
N LEU A 155 8.41 5.82 7.95
CA LEU A 155 8.03 6.87 7.01
C LEU A 155 8.80 8.18 7.27
N ASN A 156 9.02 8.56 8.54
CA ASN A 156 9.83 9.73 8.89
C ASN A 156 11.27 9.61 8.39
N LYS A 157 11.89 8.42 8.51
CA LYS A 157 13.22 8.18 7.95
C LYS A 157 13.24 8.36 6.42
N ALA A 158 12.19 7.87 5.73
CA ALA A 158 12.08 8.01 4.29
C ALA A 158 11.88 9.47 3.86
N LEU A 159 11.06 10.26 4.58
CA LEU A 159 10.89 11.70 4.36
C LEU A 159 12.21 12.45 4.56
N ALA A 160 12.89 12.20 5.67
CA ALA A 160 14.17 12.83 5.97
C ALA A 160 15.24 12.51 4.90
N ALA A 161 15.29 11.26 4.41
CA ALA A 161 16.22 10.85 3.37
C ALA A 161 15.98 11.57 2.02
N GLN A 162 14.74 12.02 1.76
CA GLN A 162 14.40 12.82 0.58
C GLN A 162 14.60 14.33 0.80
N GLY A 163 14.82 14.77 2.04
CA GLY A 163 14.82 16.19 2.39
C GLY A 163 13.44 16.84 2.17
N ASP A 164 12.34 16.08 2.37
CA ASP A 164 10.97 16.50 2.12
C ASP A 164 10.11 16.27 3.37
N ASP A 165 9.02 17.02 3.50
CA ASP A 165 8.08 16.96 4.62
C ASP A 165 6.64 16.63 4.18
N VAL A 166 6.43 16.13 2.95
CA VAL A 166 5.10 15.87 2.41
C VAL A 166 4.86 14.38 2.22
N LEU A 167 3.80 13.87 2.87
CA LEU A 167 3.26 12.53 2.70
C LEU A 167 1.94 12.59 1.91
N ILE A 168 1.90 11.97 0.73
CA ILE A 168 0.69 11.82 -0.08
C ILE A 168 -0.02 10.53 0.35
N ASN A 169 -1.19 10.67 0.97
CA ASN A 169 -2.00 9.53 1.41
C ASN A 169 -2.92 9.04 0.29
N LEU A 170 -2.54 7.96 -0.35
CA LEU A 170 -3.35 7.20 -1.30
C LEU A 170 -3.77 5.83 -0.74
N ALA A 171 -3.56 5.59 0.57
CA ALA A 171 -4.02 4.40 1.25
C ALA A 171 -5.50 4.52 1.68
N SER A 172 -6.13 3.38 1.98
CA SER A 172 -7.44 3.36 2.62
C SER A 172 -7.33 3.72 4.10
N ASP A 173 -8.45 4.12 4.71
CA ASP A 173 -8.53 4.45 6.14
C ASP A 173 -8.04 3.29 7.02
N GLU A 174 -8.37 2.04 6.64
CA GLU A 174 -7.89 0.83 7.33
C GLU A 174 -6.37 0.80 7.44
N TYR A 175 -5.67 1.03 6.32
CA TYR A 175 -4.22 0.97 6.29
C TYR A 175 -3.60 2.25 6.84
N PHE A 176 -4.13 3.42 6.49
CA PHE A 176 -3.57 4.69 6.96
C PHE A 176 -3.71 4.89 8.48
N LYS A 177 -4.69 4.24 9.12
CA LYS A 177 -4.82 4.23 10.58
C LYS A 177 -3.57 3.65 11.30
N SER A 178 -2.73 2.88 10.61
CA SER A 178 -1.45 2.41 11.14
C SER A 178 -0.38 3.50 11.20
N VAL A 179 -0.58 4.60 10.47
CA VAL A 179 0.26 5.81 10.55
C VAL A 179 -0.29 6.71 11.66
N ARG A 180 0.57 7.22 12.53
CA ARG A 180 0.20 8.13 13.61
C ARG A 180 0.47 9.57 13.19
N PRO A 181 -0.54 10.37 12.82
CA PRO A 181 -0.33 11.71 12.28
C PRO A 181 0.42 12.64 13.23
N LYS A 182 0.21 12.48 14.56
CA LYS A 182 0.89 13.30 15.58
C LYS A 182 2.39 13.00 15.71
N ALA A 183 2.83 11.82 15.30
CA ALA A 183 4.22 11.38 15.31
C ALA A 183 4.91 11.54 13.96
N LEU A 184 4.14 11.81 12.90
CA LEU A 184 4.68 12.03 11.56
C LEU A 184 5.36 13.42 11.50
N GLN A 185 6.60 13.42 11.03
CA GLN A 185 7.40 14.63 10.81
C GLN A 185 7.14 15.19 9.40
N GLY A 186 5.88 15.52 9.11
CA GLY A 186 5.50 15.97 7.77
C GLY A 186 4.01 16.26 7.67
N ARG A 187 3.67 16.95 6.58
CA ARG A 187 2.32 17.32 6.21
C ARG A 187 1.66 16.19 5.41
N ILE A 188 0.44 15.84 5.78
CA ILE A 188 -0.35 14.81 5.08
C ILE A 188 -1.25 15.51 4.06
N ILE A 189 -1.14 15.10 2.79
CA ILE A 189 -2.03 15.50 1.70
C ILE A 189 -2.81 14.27 1.24
N THR A 190 -4.14 14.39 1.21
CA THR A 190 -5.03 13.29 0.81
C THR A 190 -5.79 13.65 -0.46
N PRO A 191 -5.42 13.11 -1.62
CA PRO A 191 -6.26 13.15 -2.81
C PRO A 191 -7.54 12.32 -2.61
N VAL A 192 -8.68 12.92 -2.91
CA VAL A 192 -10.00 12.28 -2.82
C VAL A 192 -10.64 12.23 -4.19
N PHE A 193 -11.17 11.07 -4.57
CA PHE A 193 -11.74 10.82 -5.88
C PHE A 193 -13.23 10.51 -5.76
N LYS A 194 -14.06 11.30 -6.44
CA LYS A 194 -15.51 11.10 -6.52
C LYS A 194 -15.92 10.88 -7.97
N ASP A 195 -16.79 9.92 -8.17
CA ASP A 195 -17.39 9.61 -9.46
C ASP A 195 -18.86 10.02 -9.46
N GLU A 196 -19.33 10.58 -10.57
CA GLU A 196 -20.74 10.86 -10.75
C GLU A 196 -21.49 9.55 -10.96
N LYS A 197 -22.63 9.42 -10.29
CA LYS A 197 -23.59 8.35 -10.51
C LYS A 197 -25.01 8.88 -10.23
N ASN A 198 -25.87 8.82 -11.23
CA ASN A 198 -27.23 9.35 -11.16
C ASN A 198 -27.26 10.84 -10.75
N GLY A 199 -26.42 11.66 -11.34
CA GLY A 199 -26.31 13.10 -11.07
C GLY A 199 -25.71 13.48 -9.72
N GLN A 200 -25.07 12.54 -9.00
CA GLN A 200 -24.45 12.81 -7.70
C GLN A 200 -23.01 12.32 -7.67
N PHE A 201 -22.08 13.18 -7.22
CA PHE A 201 -20.70 12.81 -7.00
C PHE A 201 -20.51 12.11 -5.66
N LYS A 202 -19.98 10.87 -5.68
CA LYS A 202 -19.72 10.07 -4.49
C LYS A 202 -18.48 9.22 -4.65
N ILE A 203 -17.89 8.80 -3.53
CA ILE A 203 -16.78 7.85 -3.54
C ILE A 203 -17.33 6.47 -3.90
N ILE A 204 -16.91 5.94 -5.04
CA ILE A 204 -17.21 4.57 -5.47
C ILE A 204 -15.96 3.73 -5.26
N SER A 205 -16.01 2.76 -4.35
CA SER A 205 -14.85 2.07 -3.80
C SER A 205 -13.83 1.58 -4.83
N PHE A 206 -14.26 0.85 -5.87
CA PHE A 206 -13.33 0.30 -6.86
C PHE A 206 -12.77 1.37 -7.79
N TYR A 207 -13.55 2.40 -8.16
CA TYR A 207 -13.06 3.54 -8.93
C TYR A 207 -12.03 4.35 -8.13
N ALA A 208 -12.34 4.65 -6.86
CA ALA A 208 -11.43 5.38 -6.00
C ALA A 208 -10.11 4.63 -5.77
N LYS A 209 -10.14 3.29 -5.66
CA LYS A 209 -8.90 2.48 -5.58
C LYS A 209 -8.07 2.60 -6.85
N LYS A 210 -8.70 2.44 -8.04
CA LYS A 210 -8.02 2.60 -9.32
C LYS A 210 -7.44 4.01 -9.47
N ALA A 211 -8.22 5.05 -9.13
CA ALA A 211 -7.79 6.44 -9.20
C ALA A 211 -6.58 6.74 -8.31
N ARG A 212 -6.52 6.16 -7.10
CA ARG A 212 -5.33 6.26 -6.24
C ARG A 212 -4.09 5.66 -6.90
N GLY A 213 -4.23 4.52 -7.56
CA GLY A 213 -3.15 3.92 -8.35
C GLY A 213 -2.74 4.81 -9.53
N MET A 214 -3.70 5.36 -10.27
CA MET A 214 -3.42 6.30 -11.38
C MET A 214 -2.74 7.59 -10.89
N MET A 215 -3.11 8.12 -9.73
CA MET A 215 -2.41 9.27 -9.13
C MET A 215 -0.98 8.92 -8.75
N ALA A 216 -0.74 7.75 -8.14
CA ALA A 216 0.62 7.30 -7.83
C ALA A 216 1.45 7.14 -9.12
N ARG A 217 0.88 6.56 -10.17
CA ARG A 217 1.49 6.48 -11.50
C ARG A 217 1.81 7.86 -12.07
N HIS A 218 0.86 8.81 -12.01
CA HIS A 218 1.05 10.18 -12.49
C HIS A 218 2.24 10.84 -11.81
N ILE A 219 2.34 10.74 -10.49
CA ILE A 219 3.48 11.26 -9.72
C ILE A 219 4.79 10.62 -10.19
N ILE A 220 4.82 9.30 -10.34
CA ILE A 220 6.02 8.55 -10.73
C ILE A 220 6.45 8.90 -12.16
N LYS A 221 5.55 8.80 -13.13
CA LYS A 221 5.85 9.05 -14.56
C LYS A 221 6.32 10.46 -14.84
N HIS A 222 5.79 11.45 -14.13
CA HIS A 222 6.14 12.87 -14.33
C HIS A 222 7.16 13.39 -13.32
N ARG A 223 7.70 12.52 -12.42
CA ARG A 223 8.71 12.92 -11.40
C ARG A 223 8.23 14.09 -10.54
N LEU A 224 6.94 14.10 -10.15
CA LEU A 224 6.37 15.21 -9.39
C LEU A 224 6.93 15.24 -7.97
N THR A 225 7.40 16.41 -7.55
CA THR A 225 8.01 16.62 -6.24
C THR A 225 7.30 17.69 -5.41
N ARG A 226 6.29 18.37 -5.98
CA ARG A 226 5.54 19.44 -5.31
C ARG A 226 4.04 19.17 -5.37
N VAL A 227 3.33 19.50 -4.29
CA VAL A 227 1.88 19.26 -4.14
C VAL A 227 1.06 19.96 -5.23
N GLU A 228 1.44 21.18 -5.61
CA GLU A 228 0.72 21.98 -6.61
C GLU A 228 0.68 21.29 -7.97
N GLN A 229 1.66 20.47 -8.29
CA GLN A 229 1.71 19.72 -9.54
C GLN A 229 0.64 18.62 -9.62
N LEU A 230 0.13 18.16 -8.47
CA LEU A 230 -0.92 17.13 -8.43
C LEU A 230 -2.25 17.63 -9.00
N THR A 231 -2.49 18.95 -8.97
CA THR A 231 -3.73 19.55 -9.51
C THR A 231 -3.87 19.38 -11.02
N GLY A 232 -2.77 19.07 -11.71
CA GLY A 232 -2.78 18.74 -13.14
C GLY A 232 -3.16 17.29 -13.47
N PHE A 233 -3.55 16.48 -12.49
CA PHE A 233 -3.99 15.10 -12.72
C PHE A 233 -5.33 15.08 -13.48
N ASP A 234 -5.34 14.41 -14.64
CA ASP A 234 -6.48 14.32 -15.56
C ASP A 234 -6.75 12.90 -16.10
N ALA A 235 -6.07 11.90 -15.54
CA ALA A 235 -6.19 10.53 -16.02
C ALA A 235 -7.63 9.99 -15.91
N ASP A 236 -8.07 9.27 -16.94
CA ASP A 236 -9.38 8.61 -17.01
C ASP A 236 -10.58 9.56 -16.79
N GLY A 237 -10.42 10.86 -17.21
CA GLY A 237 -11.46 11.86 -17.11
C GLY A 237 -11.65 12.52 -15.75
N TYR A 238 -10.74 12.27 -14.80
CA TYR A 238 -10.74 13.03 -13.55
C TYR A 238 -10.26 14.46 -13.77
N TYR A 239 -10.82 15.39 -12.99
CA TYR A 239 -10.42 16.80 -12.96
C TYR A 239 -10.36 17.32 -11.52
N PHE A 240 -9.46 18.26 -11.28
CA PHE A 240 -9.29 18.90 -9.98
C PHE A 240 -10.42 19.89 -9.69
N VAL A 241 -10.90 19.92 -8.44
CA VAL A 241 -12.01 20.77 -7.97
C VAL A 241 -11.50 21.68 -6.85
N PRO A 242 -11.00 22.89 -7.16
CA PRO A 242 -10.43 23.79 -6.15
C PRO A 242 -11.40 24.15 -5.04
N GLU A 243 -12.70 24.33 -5.37
CA GLU A 243 -13.73 24.79 -4.45
C GLU A 243 -14.08 23.76 -3.35
N GLU A 244 -13.77 22.48 -3.60
CA GLU A 244 -13.96 21.38 -2.65
C GLU A 244 -12.62 20.91 -2.05
N SER A 245 -11.53 21.61 -2.32
CA SER A 245 -10.19 21.30 -1.83
C SER A 245 -9.76 22.26 -0.73
N ASP A 246 -8.84 21.81 0.11
CA ASP A 246 -8.19 22.62 1.16
C ASP A 246 -6.68 22.36 1.20
N ALA A 247 -6.01 22.87 2.24
CA ALA A 247 -4.56 22.73 2.38
C ALA A 247 -4.07 21.26 2.50
N ASN A 248 -4.94 20.33 2.89
CA ASN A 248 -4.62 18.93 3.15
C ASN A 248 -5.41 17.94 2.30
N THR A 249 -6.44 18.39 1.61
CA THR A 249 -7.34 17.56 0.81
C THR A 249 -7.40 18.10 -0.62
N LEU A 250 -7.08 17.28 -1.60
CA LEU A 250 -7.21 17.60 -3.01
C LEU A 250 -8.38 16.80 -3.60
N MET A 251 -9.46 17.51 -3.98
CA MET A 251 -10.66 16.87 -4.53
C MET A 251 -10.54 16.72 -6.05
N PHE A 252 -10.77 15.50 -6.50
CA PHE A 252 -10.90 15.16 -7.92
C PHE A 252 -12.26 14.56 -8.20
N LYS A 253 -12.86 14.94 -9.31
CA LYS A 253 -14.15 14.41 -9.77
C LYS A 253 -14.05 13.86 -11.17
N ARG A 254 -14.91 12.90 -11.47
CA ARG A 254 -15.09 12.38 -12.82
C ARG A 254 -16.59 12.29 -13.11
N ALA A 255 -17.04 12.90 -14.22
CA ALA A 255 -18.41 12.84 -14.69
C ALA A 255 -18.79 11.40 -15.13
N GLU A 256 -20.06 11.09 -15.05
CA GLU A 256 -20.64 9.86 -15.62
C GLU A 256 -20.57 9.94 -17.16
N ASN A 257 -19.99 8.92 -17.81
CA ASN A 257 -19.93 8.82 -19.29
C ASN A 257 -21.19 8.17 -19.84
#